data_dace2326487e865d9eb8551b76ba50f1
#
_entry.id   dace2326487e865d9eb8551b76ba50f1
#
_cell.length_a   1.000
_cell.length_b   1.000
_cell.length_c   1.000
_cell.angle_alpha   90.00
_cell.angle_beta   90.00
_cell.angle_gamma   90.00
#
_symmetry.space_group_name_H-M   'P 1'
#
loop_
_entity.id
_entity.type
_entity.pdbx_description
1 polymer ?
#
loop_
_entity_poly.entity_id
_entity_poly.type
_entity_poly.pdbx_seq_one_letter_code
_entity_poly.pdbx_strand_id
1 'polypeptide(L)'
;GASTVPGQYLVPGYLAAFLKCEPEFRYSLRRGDSEQVHRMLKSGQIAVGFVGAVSEPENVDYFPLYDDRLVLAAPNNEHYRAFRERGVYGRELLLEEPFVSREEGSGTDTSLQNYLRTLGLSHDMLHVVARVDDPEAIKQMVSGGVGVAVLSALAVEQEVQNGTLLAFEMDKSALKRTIYLITLKSQQLSRMEQKLVDFLKSPHRRKRAEAQN
;
A
#
# COMPACT_ATOMS: atom_id res chain seq x y z
N GLY A 1 -11.37 6.16 -7.63
CA GLY A 1 -10.04 5.73 -8.06
C GLY A 1 -9.23 5.21 -6.90
N ALA A 2 -8.25 4.36 -7.15
CA ALA A 2 -7.40 3.85 -6.09
C ALA A 2 -5.97 3.64 -6.59
N SER A 3 -4.99 3.99 -5.74
CA SER A 3 -3.61 3.59 -6.01
C SER A 3 -3.43 2.09 -5.77
N THR A 4 -2.31 1.54 -6.21
CA THR A 4 -2.11 0.10 -6.38
C THR A 4 -2.48 -0.71 -5.13
N VAL A 5 -1.86 -0.43 -3.97
CA VAL A 5 -2.10 -1.23 -2.75
C VAL A 5 -3.53 -1.08 -2.22
N PRO A 6 -4.09 0.12 -1.99
CA PRO A 6 -5.46 0.20 -1.55
C PRO A 6 -6.45 -0.40 -2.57
N GLY A 7 -6.20 -0.24 -3.87
CA GLY A 7 -7.06 -0.77 -4.92
C GLY A 7 -7.09 -2.29 -5.02
N GLN A 8 -6.02 -2.96 -4.62
CA GLN A 8 -5.93 -4.42 -4.62
C GLN A 8 -6.40 -5.06 -3.30
N TYR A 9 -6.02 -4.48 -2.16
CA TYR A 9 -6.10 -5.19 -0.88
C TYR A 9 -7.09 -4.58 0.13
N LEU A 10 -7.57 -3.34 -0.06
CA LEU A 10 -8.50 -2.69 0.89
C LEU A 10 -9.84 -2.34 0.27
N VAL A 11 -9.83 -1.60 -0.84
CA VAL A 11 -11.04 -1.02 -1.45
C VAL A 11 -12.05 -2.09 -1.86
N PRO A 12 -11.67 -3.25 -2.43
CA PRO A 12 -12.64 -4.31 -2.75
C PRO A 12 -13.45 -4.77 -1.54
N GLY A 13 -12.81 -4.98 -0.38
CA GLY A 13 -13.49 -5.36 0.86
C GLY A 13 -14.43 -4.27 1.37
N TYR A 14 -14.00 -3.00 1.35
CA TYR A 14 -14.85 -1.88 1.74
C TYR A 14 -16.08 -1.75 0.83
N LEU A 15 -15.91 -1.88 -0.49
CA LEU A 15 -17.01 -1.80 -1.44
C LEU A 15 -17.97 -3.00 -1.30
N ALA A 16 -17.45 -4.21 -1.09
CA ALA A 16 -18.27 -5.38 -0.82
C ALA A 16 -19.14 -5.21 0.44
N ALA A 17 -18.54 -4.63 1.51
CA ALA A 17 -19.30 -4.33 2.73
C ALA A 17 -20.31 -3.20 2.53
N PHE A 18 -19.99 -2.18 1.75
CA PHE A 18 -20.91 -1.09 1.42
C PHE A 18 -22.10 -1.58 0.61
N LEU A 19 -21.89 -2.44 -0.39
CA LEU A 19 -22.96 -3.04 -1.22
C LEU A 19 -23.96 -3.86 -0.40
N LYS A 20 -23.57 -4.45 0.73
CA LYS A 20 -24.52 -5.11 1.65
C LYS A 20 -25.51 -4.13 2.29
N CYS A 21 -25.09 -2.84 2.42
CA CYS A 21 -25.93 -1.78 2.98
C CYS A 21 -26.70 -1.02 1.90
N GLU A 22 -26.15 -0.90 0.71
CA GLU A 22 -26.70 -0.14 -0.44
C GLU A 22 -26.66 -1.02 -1.70
N PRO A 23 -27.56 -2.01 -1.85
CA PRO A 23 -27.50 -3.00 -2.94
C PRO A 23 -27.68 -2.40 -4.35
N GLU A 24 -28.31 -1.23 -4.43
CA GLU A 24 -28.52 -0.51 -5.71
C GLU A 24 -27.29 0.31 -6.16
N PHE A 25 -26.25 0.39 -5.31
CA PHE A 25 -25.03 1.11 -5.65
C PHE A 25 -24.32 0.47 -6.84
N ARG A 26 -23.90 1.30 -7.80
CA ARG A 26 -23.08 0.88 -8.94
C ARG A 26 -21.82 1.73 -8.95
N TYR A 27 -20.69 1.11 -9.22
CA TYR A 27 -19.40 1.80 -9.26
C TYR A 27 -18.48 1.24 -10.34
N SER A 28 -17.49 2.04 -10.71
CA SER A 28 -16.32 1.57 -11.44
C SER A 28 -15.07 1.94 -10.65
N LEU A 29 -14.15 0.98 -10.48
CA LEU A 29 -12.89 1.19 -9.81
C LEU A 29 -11.79 1.40 -10.85
N ARG A 30 -11.18 2.59 -10.86
CA ARG A 30 -10.03 2.92 -11.72
C ARG A 30 -8.76 2.83 -10.89
N ARG A 31 -7.72 2.19 -11.42
CA ARG A 31 -6.42 2.04 -10.78
C ARG A 31 -5.37 2.92 -11.44
N GLY A 32 -4.37 3.32 -10.65
CA GLY A 32 -3.21 4.06 -11.08
C GLY A 32 -2.17 4.11 -9.96
N ASP A 33 -1.14 4.92 -10.09
CA ASP A 33 -0.31 5.35 -8.96
C ASP A 33 -1.00 6.48 -8.17
N SER A 34 -0.40 6.91 -7.05
CA SER A 34 -1.01 7.97 -6.22
C SER A 34 -1.17 9.29 -6.98
N GLU A 35 -0.21 9.66 -7.83
CA GLU A 35 -0.29 10.89 -8.63
C GLU A 35 -1.38 10.81 -9.69
N GLN A 36 -1.52 9.64 -10.37
CA GLN A 36 -2.58 9.42 -11.33
C GLN A 36 -3.96 9.53 -10.68
N VAL A 37 -4.13 8.98 -9.47
CA VAL A 37 -5.39 9.11 -8.72
C VAL A 37 -5.69 10.57 -8.40
N HIS A 38 -4.69 11.37 -7.99
CA HIS A 38 -4.88 12.81 -7.77
C HIS A 38 -5.25 13.53 -9.08
N ARG A 39 -4.60 13.22 -10.20
CA ARG A 39 -4.96 13.79 -11.52
C ARG A 39 -6.39 13.44 -11.94
N MET A 40 -6.81 12.17 -11.76
CA MET A 40 -8.18 11.74 -12.06
C MET A 40 -9.21 12.46 -11.16
N LEU A 41 -8.89 12.66 -9.89
CA LEU A 41 -9.76 13.40 -8.96
C LEU A 41 -9.93 14.87 -9.39
N LYS A 42 -8.81 15.55 -9.70
CA LYS A 42 -8.85 16.96 -10.17
C LYS A 42 -9.60 17.15 -11.48
N SER A 43 -9.45 16.22 -12.41
CA SER A 43 -10.16 16.28 -13.71
C SER A 43 -11.62 15.87 -13.62
N GLY A 44 -12.13 15.50 -12.45
CA GLY A 44 -13.52 15.04 -12.26
C GLY A 44 -13.80 13.66 -12.86
N GLN A 45 -12.78 12.92 -13.26
CA GLN A 45 -12.94 11.54 -13.75
C GLN A 45 -13.34 10.56 -12.64
N ILE A 46 -13.02 10.90 -11.40
CA ILE A 46 -13.44 10.20 -10.18
C ILE A 46 -13.90 11.23 -9.15
N ALA A 47 -14.85 10.85 -8.32
CA ALA A 47 -15.33 11.68 -7.21
C ALA A 47 -14.62 11.36 -5.89
N VAL A 48 -14.17 10.11 -5.74
CA VAL A 48 -13.56 9.57 -4.52
C VAL A 48 -12.29 8.84 -4.89
N GLY A 49 -11.21 9.06 -4.12
CA GLY A 49 -9.92 8.41 -4.33
C GLY A 49 -9.39 7.74 -3.07
N PHE A 50 -8.47 6.78 -3.27
CA PHE A 50 -7.76 6.08 -2.21
C PHE A 50 -6.27 6.06 -2.54
N VAL A 51 -5.45 6.69 -1.70
CA VAL A 51 -4.02 6.88 -1.98
C VAL A 51 -3.14 6.59 -0.77
N GLY A 52 -1.91 6.16 -1.03
CA GLY A 52 -0.89 5.93 0.00
C GLY A 52 0.12 7.07 0.14
N ALA A 53 -0.09 8.21 -0.54
CA ALA A 53 0.76 9.37 -0.45
C ALA A 53 -0.07 10.67 -0.51
N VAL A 54 0.37 11.70 0.22
CA VAL A 54 -0.21 13.04 0.18
C VAL A 54 0.60 13.86 -0.82
N SER A 55 -0.05 14.51 -1.79
CA SER A 55 0.63 15.35 -2.78
C SER A 55 0.11 16.79 -2.86
N GLU A 56 -1.14 17.06 -2.51
CA GLU A 56 -1.74 18.39 -2.70
C GLU A 56 -2.74 18.72 -1.59
N PRO A 57 -2.27 19.08 -0.39
CA PRO A 57 -3.13 19.27 0.77
C PRO A 57 -4.05 20.51 0.68
N GLU A 58 -3.77 21.47 -0.22
CA GLU A 58 -4.54 22.70 -0.30
C GLU A 58 -5.94 22.49 -0.90
N ASN A 59 -6.05 21.64 -1.93
CA ASN A 59 -7.29 21.43 -2.70
C ASN A 59 -8.00 20.12 -2.43
N VAL A 60 -7.38 19.22 -1.68
CA VAL A 60 -7.85 17.86 -1.44
C VAL A 60 -8.06 17.64 0.05
N ASP A 61 -9.19 17.05 0.41
CA ASP A 61 -9.44 16.54 1.75
C ASP A 61 -8.85 15.14 1.88
N TYR A 62 -8.05 14.92 2.92
CA TYR A 62 -7.45 13.63 3.25
C TYR A 62 -8.05 13.11 4.55
N PHE A 63 -8.74 11.98 4.47
CA PHE A 63 -9.23 11.28 5.65
C PHE A 63 -8.39 10.02 5.86
N PRO A 64 -7.71 9.87 7.02
CA PRO A 64 -6.91 8.68 7.31
C PRO A 64 -7.83 7.46 7.41
N LEU A 65 -7.59 6.47 6.54
CA LEU A 65 -8.43 5.29 6.41
C LEU A 65 -7.81 4.06 7.05
N TYR A 66 -6.52 3.82 6.81
CA TYR A 66 -5.82 2.62 7.24
C TYR A 66 -4.34 2.90 7.48
N ASP A 67 -3.78 2.35 8.56
CA ASP A 67 -2.34 2.39 8.84
C ASP A 67 -1.69 1.14 8.28
N ASP A 68 -1.10 1.28 7.10
CA ASP A 68 -0.42 0.21 6.39
C ASP A 68 1.01 0.05 6.90
N ARG A 69 1.37 -1.17 7.22
CA ARG A 69 2.72 -1.56 7.66
C ARG A 69 3.54 -1.97 6.43
N LEU A 70 4.75 -1.46 6.31
CA LEU A 70 5.70 -1.88 5.28
C LEU A 70 6.72 -2.85 5.88
N VAL A 71 6.95 -3.95 5.19
CA VAL A 71 7.88 -5.02 5.58
C VAL A 71 8.85 -5.30 4.44
N LEU A 72 10.02 -5.84 4.77
CA LEU A 72 10.89 -6.44 3.76
C LEU A 72 10.42 -7.86 3.50
N ALA A 73 10.00 -8.13 2.29
CA ALA A 73 9.70 -9.47 1.79
C ALA A 73 10.96 -10.13 1.24
N ALA A 74 11.20 -11.38 1.61
CA ALA A 74 12.33 -12.18 1.17
C ALA A 74 11.88 -13.60 0.79
N PRO A 75 12.67 -14.34 -0.02
CA PRO A 75 12.40 -15.75 -0.31
C PRO A 75 12.38 -16.60 0.96
N ASN A 76 11.51 -17.60 1.03
CA ASN A 76 11.55 -18.55 2.13
C ASN A 76 12.54 -19.70 1.84
N ASN A 77 13.82 -19.40 1.97
CA ASN A 77 14.90 -20.38 1.85
C ASN A 77 15.76 -20.41 3.12
N GLU A 78 16.77 -21.29 3.15
CA GLU A 78 17.63 -21.50 4.31
C GLU A 78 18.40 -20.24 4.71
N HIS A 79 18.92 -19.48 3.74
CA HIS A 79 19.64 -18.22 3.93
C HIS A 79 18.80 -17.20 4.73
N TYR A 80 17.59 -16.90 4.28
CA TYR A 80 16.74 -15.91 4.94
C TYR A 80 16.09 -16.43 6.23
N ARG A 81 15.85 -17.74 6.35
CA ARG A 81 15.43 -18.34 7.62
C ARG A 81 16.45 -18.16 8.72
N ALA A 82 17.74 -18.32 8.42
CA ALA A 82 18.82 -18.07 9.37
C ALA A 82 18.87 -16.60 9.86
N PHE A 83 18.58 -15.64 9.00
CA PHE A 83 18.44 -14.23 9.42
C PHE A 83 17.23 -14.02 10.35
N ARG A 84 16.10 -14.64 10.03
CA ARG A 84 14.89 -14.56 10.84
C ARG A 84 15.09 -15.13 12.25
N GLU A 85 15.76 -16.27 12.37
CA GLU A 85 16.10 -16.89 13.65
C GLU A 85 17.03 -16.03 14.51
N ARG A 86 17.93 -15.26 13.87
CA ARG A 86 18.82 -14.31 14.56
C ARG A 86 18.15 -12.99 14.89
N GLY A 87 16.89 -12.77 14.50
CA GLY A 87 16.15 -11.54 14.76
C GLY A 87 16.66 -10.33 13.98
N VAL A 88 17.22 -10.53 12.78
CA VAL A 88 17.72 -9.48 11.89
C VAL A 88 16.54 -8.64 11.38
N TYR A 89 16.70 -7.31 11.32
CA TYR A 89 15.72 -6.39 10.78
C TYR A 89 15.85 -6.24 9.26
N GLY A 90 14.73 -5.93 8.61
CA GLY A 90 14.68 -5.77 7.15
C GLY A 90 15.62 -4.69 6.61
N ARG A 91 15.92 -3.63 7.38
CA ARG A 91 16.86 -2.60 6.97
C ARG A 91 18.29 -3.12 6.73
N GLU A 92 18.72 -4.11 7.50
CA GLU A 92 20.05 -4.70 7.37
C GLU A 92 20.13 -5.49 6.06
N LEU A 93 19.11 -6.31 5.78
CA LEU A 93 19.00 -7.05 4.52
C LEU A 93 18.82 -6.13 3.31
N LEU A 94 18.08 -5.02 3.46
CA LEU A 94 17.85 -4.06 2.38
C LEU A 94 19.15 -3.46 1.84
N LEU A 95 20.17 -3.30 2.67
CA LEU A 95 21.47 -2.72 2.28
C LEU A 95 22.44 -3.76 1.71
N GLU A 96 22.25 -5.03 2.01
CA GLU A 96 23.19 -6.10 1.65
C GLU A 96 22.70 -6.97 0.49
N GLU A 97 21.37 -7.11 0.34
CA GLU A 97 20.78 -8.04 -0.60
C GLU A 97 20.37 -7.37 -1.93
N PRO A 98 20.31 -8.12 -3.04
CA PRO A 98 19.71 -7.63 -4.27
C PRO A 98 18.27 -7.15 -4.02
N PHE A 99 17.94 -5.96 -4.52
CA PHE A 99 16.68 -5.29 -4.23
C PHE A 99 15.79 -5.13 -5.47
N VAL A 100 14.55 -5.63 -5.39
CA VAL A 100 13.51 -5.37 -6.37
C VAL A 100 12.71 -4.15 -5.91
N SER A 101 12.89 -3.02 -6.57
CA SER A 101 12.28 -1.74 -6.24
C SER A 101 10.89 -1.59 -6.83
N ARG A 102 10.06 -0.77 -6.19
CA ARG A 102 8.84 -0.23 -6.79
C ARG A 102 9.16 0.88 -7.78
N GLU A 103 8.17 1.20 -8.63
CA GLU A 103 8.21 2.37 -9.51
C GLU A 103 8.31 3.67 -8.73
N GLU A 104 8.94 4.69 -9.34
CA GLU A 104 8.98 6.04 -8.80
C GLU A 104 7.57 6.62 -8.66
N GLY A 105 7.32 7.38 -7.58
CA GLY A 105 6.01 7.97 -7.30
C GLY A 105 5.00 7.01 -6.67
N SER A 106 5.32 5.72 -6.48
CA SER A 106 4.48 4.85 -5.69
C SER A 106 4.53 5.25 -4.21
N GLY A 107 3.40 5.07 -3.51
CA GLY A 107 3.36 5.36 -2.07
C GLY A 107 4.32 4.49 -1.25
N THR A 108 4.66 3.29 -1.72
CA THR A 108 5.66 2.41 -1.08
C THR A 108 7.06 2.96 -1.27
N ASP A 109 7.42 3.34 -2.50
CA ASP A 109 8.72 3.94 -2.81
C ASP A 109 8.92 5.26 -2.06
N THR A 110 7.93 6.15 -2.08
CA THR A 110 7.95 7.41 -1.31
C THR A 110 8.20 7.18 0.18
N SER A 111 7.52 6.18 0.76
CA SER A 111 7.68 5.85 2.19
C SER A 111 9.06 5.26 2.49
N LEU A 112 9.59 4.41 1.61
CA LEU A 112 10.94 3.87 1.71
C LEU A 112 11.99 4.97 1.61
N GLN A 113 11.88 5.87 0.63
CA GLN A 113 12.80 7.00 0.48
C GLN A 113 12.81 7.90 1.72
N ASN A 114 11.62 8.20 2.28
CA ASN A 114 11.53 8.98 3.52
C ASN A 114 12.20 8.26 4.69
N TYR A 115 11.99 6.95 4.82
CA TYR A 115 12.63 6.14 5.85
C TYR A 115 14.16 6.13 5.69
N LEU A 116 14.69 5.91 4.50
CA LEU A 116 16.14 5.96 4.22
C LEU A 116 16.74 7.31 4.61
N ARG A 117 16.06 8.42 4.28
CA ARG A 117 16.52 9.77 4.69
C ARG A 117 16.62 9.93 6.22
N THR A 118 15.71 9.34 7.00
CA THR A 118 15.81 9.37 8.48
C THR A 118 17.04 8.65 9.00
N LEU A 119 17.57 7.71 8.23
CA LEU A 119 18.79 6.97 8.55
C LEU A 119 20.08 7.61 7.95
N GLY A 120 19.95 8.74 7.25
CA GLY A 120 21.07 9.35 6.51
C GLY A 120 21.48 8.56 5.27
N LEU A 121 20.58 7.72 4.74
CA LEU A 121 20.81 6.87 3.57
C LEU A 121 20.04 7.41 2.36
N SER A 122 20.48 7.01 1.15
CA SER A 122 19.80 7.30 -0.11
C SER A 122 19.44 6.01 -0.86
N HIS A 123 18.46 6.11 -1.75
CA HIS A 123 18.03 4.99 -2.59
C HIS A 123 19.17 4.44 -3.47
N ASP A 124 20.12 5.29 -3.88
CA ASP A 124 21.27 4.91 -4.72
C ASP A 124 22.26 3.97 -4.00
N MET A 125 22.15 3.86 -2.67
CA MET A 125 22.96 2.92 -1.88
C MET A 125 22.41 1.50 -1.92
N LEU A 126 21.19 1.29 -2.45
CA LEU A 126 20.56 -0.01 -2.58
C LEU A 126 21.05 -0.71 -3.85
N HIS A 127 21.28 -2.02 -3.75
CA HIS A 127 21.63 -2.86 -4.91
C HIS A 127 20.34 -3.18 -5.72
N VAL A 128 19.82 -2.18 -6.44
CA VAL A 128 18.59 -2.33 -7.24
C VAL A 128 18.87 -3.18 -8.48
N VAL A 129 18.27 -4.39 -8.55
CA VAL A 129 18.39 -5.31 -9.67
C VAL A 129 17.20 -5.24 -10.63
N ALA A 130 16.06 -4.76 -10.17
CA ALA A 130 14.86 -4.56 -10.99
C ALA A 130 13.99 -3.45 -10.42
N ARG A 131 13.19 -2.80 -11.29
CA ARG A 131 12.16 -1.83 -10.91
C ARG A 131 10.83 -2.23 -11.55
N VAL A 132 9.80 -2.44 -10.73
CA VAL A 132 8.53 -3.04 -11.15
C VAL A 132 7.35 -2.32 -10.49
N ASP A 133 6.27 -2.09 -11.24
CA ASP A 133 5.09 -1.35 -10.81
C ASP A 133 3.97 -2.26 -10.22
N ASP A 134 4.00 -3.55 -10.49
CA ASP A 134 3.01 -4.51 -9.99
C ASP A 134 3.52 -5.27 -8.75
N PRO A 135 2.90 -5.11 -7.57
CA PRO A 135 3.28 -5.88 -6.37
C PRO A 135 3.19 -7.40 -6.54
N GLU A 136 2.25 -7.89 -7.36
CA GLU A 136 2.12 -9.33 -7.62
C GLU A 136 3.33 -9.87 -8.40
N ALA A 137 3.78 -9.13 -9.42
CA ALA A 137 5.00 -9.47 -10.15
C ALA A 137 6.23 -9.43 -9.23
N ILE A 138 6.33 -8.42 -8.34
CA ILE A 138 7.41 -8.35 -7.35
C ILE A 138 7.41 -9.58 -6.43
N LYS A 139 6.24 -10.00 -5.91
CA LYS A 139 6.14 -11.20 -5.07
C LYS A 139 6.65 -12.45 -5.79
N GLN A 140 6.30 -12.61 -7.07
CA GLN A 140 6.79 -13.71 -7.89
C GLN A 140 8.32 -13.66 -8.07
N MET A 141 8.88 -12.49 -8.35
CA MET A 141 10.34 -12.31 -8.47
C MET A 141 11.05 -12.63 -7.15
N VAL A 142 10.54 -12.14 -6.03
CA VAL A 142 11.10 -12.40 -4.69
C VAL A 142 11.00 -13.89 -4.37
N SER A 143 9.85 -14.54 -4.56
CA SER A 143 9.71 -15.99 -4.31
C SER A 143 10.62 -16.83 -5.21
N GLY A 144 10.89 -16.35 -6.42
CA GLY A 144 11.84 -16.94 -7.37
C GLY A 144 13.32 -16.69 -7.04
N GLY A 145 13.62 -15.95 -5.97
CA GLY A 145 15.00 -15.74 -5.51
C GLY A 145 15.76 -14.62 -6.19
N VAL A 146 15.07 -13.67 -6.87
CA VAL A 146 15.73 -12.52 -7.53
C VAL A 146 16.34 -11.56 -6.49
N GLY A 147 15.77 -11.49 -5.29
CA GLY A 147 16.23 -10.63 -4.20
C GLY A 147 15.13 -10.36 -3.19
N VAL A 148 15.24 -9.23 -2.49
CA VAL A 148 14.26 -8.78 -1.49
C VAL A 148 13.48 -7.58 -2.00
N ALA A 149 12.32 -7.28 -1.40
CA ALA A 149 11.52 -6.10 -1.76
C ALA A 149 10.83 -5.51 -0.53
N VAL A 150 10.67 -4.18 -0.49
CA VAL A 150 9.81 -3.53 0.50
C VAL A 150 8.39 -3.46 -0.04
N LEU A 151 7.46 -4.10 0.66
CA LEU A 151 6.05 -4.20 0.28
C LEU A 151 5.13 -3.90 1.47
N SER A 152 3.86 -3.64 1.17
CA SER A 152 2.81 -3.60 2.18
C SER A 152 2.64 -4.99 2.84
N ALA A 153 2.48 -5.01 4.16
CA ALA A 153 2.18 -6.24 4.89
C ALA A 153 0.87 -6.89 4.39
N LEU A 154 -0.12 -6.09 3.99
CA LEU A 154 -1.35 -6.57 3.35
C LEU A 154 -1.08 -7.33 2.04
N ALA A 155 -0.10 -6.86 1.26
CA ALA A 155 0.21 -7.44 -0.03
C ALA A 155 0.87 -8.81 0.07
N VAL A 156 1.61 -9.07 1.15
CA VAL A 156 2.38 -10.32 1.34
C VAL A 156 1.76 -11.27 2.35
N GLU A 157 0.60 -10.92 2.91
CA GLU A 157 -0.01 -11.68 4.00
C GLU A 157 -0.24 -13.15 3.64
N GLN A 158 -0.80 -13.42 2.47
CA GLN A 158 -1.06 -14.79 2.00
C GLN A 158 0.23 -15.58 1.77
N GLU A 159 1.24 -14.96 1.15
CA GLU A 159 2.52 -15.60 0.89
C GLU A 159 3.27 -15.95 2.17
N VAL A 160 3.16 -15.08 3.18
CA VAL A 160 3.75 -15.35 4.51
C VAL A 160 3.00 -16.48 5.22
N GLN A 161 1.66 -16.48 5.19
CA GLN A 161 0.84 -17.54 5.77
C GLN A 161 1.07 -18.90 5.09
N ASN A 162 1.19 -18.90 3.76
CA ASN A 162 1.46 -20.11 2.96
C ASN A 162 2.94 -20.54 3.00
N GLY A 163 3.81 -19.73 3.59
CA GLY A 163 5.23 -20.01 3.71
C GLY A 163 6.02 -19.87 2.41
N THR A 164 5.51 -19.17 1.38
CA THR A 164 6.26 -18.89 0.14
C THR A 164 7.21 -17.72 0.29
N LEU A 165 6.89 -16.77 1.15
CA LEU A 165 7.74 -15.63 1.49
C LEU A 165 7.97 -15.53 2.99
N LEU A 166 9.06 -14.86 3.35
CA LEU A 166 9.32 -14.37 4.70
C LEU A 166 9.09 -12.87 4.73
N ALA A 167 8.55 -12.35 5.84
CA ALA A 167 8.45 -10.93 6.10
C ALA A 167 9.32 -10.56 7.30
N PHE A 168 10.10 -9.49 7.14
CA PHE A 168 10.95 -8.90 8.17
C PHE A 168 10.43 -7.49 8.48
N GLU A 169 10.28 -7.17 9.77
CA GLU A 169 10.04 -5.78 10.17
C GLU A 169 11.24 -4.92 9.79
N MET A 170 10.99 -3.72 9.30
CA MET A 170 12.07 -2.85 8.83
C MET A 170 13.00 -2.41 9.96
N ASP A 171 12.45 -2.15 11.16
CA ASP A 171 13.16 -1.73 12.36
C ASP A 171 12.34 -2.10 13.61
N LYS A 172 12.88 -1.79 14.83
CA LYS A 172 12.15 -1.91 16.12
C LYS A 172 10.79 -1.21 16.11
N SER A 173 10.72 -0.03 15.48
CA SER A 173 9.45 0.63 15.19
C SER A 173 9.02 0.24 13.80
N ALA A 174 7.84 -0.36 13.67
CA ALA A 174 7.30 -0.74 12.36
C ALA A 174 7.28 0.47 11.41
N LEU A 175 7.81 0.31 10.19
CA LEU A 175 7.67 1.32 9.13
C LEU A 175 6.21 1.34 8.68
N LYS A 176 5.55 2.48 8.89
CA LYS A 176 4.13 2.65 8.59
C LYS A 176 3.91 3.80 7.61
N ARG A 177 2.86 3.67 6.82
CA ARG A 177 2.28 4.77 6.06
C ARG A 177 0.77 4.78 6.28
N THR A 178 0.15 5.95 6.11
CA THR A 178 -1.31 6.05 6.15
C THR A 178 -1.87 5.98 4.74
N ILE A 179 -2.87 5.13 4.54
CA ILE A 179 -3.72 5.14 3.35
C ILE A 179 -4.88 6.07 3.62
N TYR A 180 -5.13 6.98 2.67
CA TYR A 180 -6.15 8.03 2.78
C TYR A 180 -7.30 7.80 1.80
N LEU A 181 -8.49 8.09 2.27
CA LEU A 181 -9.64 8.44 1.46
C LEU A 181 -9.49 9.91 1.06
N ILE A 182 -9.63 10.22 -0.23
CA ILE A 182 -9.50 11.59 -0.73
C ILE A 182 -10.72 12.04 -1.53
N THR A 183 -11.08 13.33 -1.37
CA THR A 183 -12.11 14.03 -2.13
C THR A 183 -11.63 15.45 -2.42
N LEU A 184 -12.17 16.12 -3.46
CA LEU A 184 -11.90 17.56 -3.66
C LEU A 184 -12.72 18.40 -2.67
N LYS A 185 -12.09 19.41 -2.07
CA LYS A 185 -12.77 20.37 -1.19
C LYS A 185 -13.88 21.15 -1.90
N SER A 186 -13.69 21.44 -3.18
CA SER A 186 -14.63 22.21 -4.00
C SER A 186 -15.72 21.37 -4.66
N GLN A 187 -15.65 20.03 -4.59
CA GLN A 187 -16.58 19.15 -5.28
C GLN A 187 -17.79 18.82 -4.41
N GLN A 188 -18.98 19.07 -4.93
CA GLN A 188 -20.20 18.55 -4.34
C GLN A 188 -20.39 17.09 -4.73
N LEU A 189 -20.33 16.19 -3.74
CA LEU A 189 -20.57 14.76 -3.94
C LEU A 189 -22.07 14.50 -4.18
N SER A 190 -22.37 13.54 -5.04
CA SER A 190 -23.73 13.02 -5.16
C SER A 190 -24.16 12.34 -3.85
N ARG A 191 -25.47 12.14 -3.68
CA ARG A 191 -26.03 11.48 -2.48
C ARG A 191 -25.39 10.09 -2.20
N MET A 192 -25.09 9.34 -3.25
CA MET A 192 -24.52 7.99 -3.09
C MET A 192 -23.02 8.03 -2.79
N GLU A 193 -22.29 8.96 -3.40
CA GLU A 193 -20.86 9.20 -3.08
C GLU A 193 -20.71 9.67 -1.63
N GLN A 194 -21.58 10.57 -1.17
CA GLN A 194 -21.57 11.02 0.23
C GLN A 194 -21.85 9.86 1.19
N LYS A 195 -22.83 8.99 0.90
CA LYS A 195 -23.08 7.79 1.71
C LYS A 195 -21.87 6.85 1.79
N LEU A 196 -21.15 6.66 0.67
CA LEU A 196 -19.91 5.89 0.64
C LEU A 196 -18.84 6.53 1.54
N VAL A 197 -18.63 7.83 1.41
CA VAL A 197 -17.66 8.57 2.22
C VAL A 197 -18.01 8.46 3.71
N ASP A 198 -19.28 8.64 4.08
CA ASP A 198 -19.75 8.54 5.48
C ASP A 198 -19.61 7.12 6.02
N PHE A 199 -19.88 6.10 5.19
CA PHE A 199 -19.66 4.70 5.53
C PHE A 199 -18.18 4.44 5.86
N LEU A 200 -17.27 4.91 5.01
CA LEU A 200 -15.82 4.73 5.16
C LEU A 200 -15.26 5.53 6.34
N LYS A 201 -15.83 6.69 6.66
CA LYS A 201 -15.46 7.50 7.83
C LYS A 201 -15.93 6.88 9.16
N SER A 202 -16.89 5.96 9.14
CA SER A 202 -17.40 5.30 10.35
C SER A 202 -16.48 4.17 10.83
N PRO A 203 -15.81 4.27 11.99
CA PRO A 203 -14.87 3.26 12.48
C PRO A 203 -15.49 1.86 12.67
N HIS A 204 -16.74 1.79 13.13
CA HIS A 204 -17.45 0.51 13.34
C HIS A 204 -17.75 -0.23 12.05
N ARG A 205 -18.13 0.50 10.99
CA ARG A 205 -18.47 -0.08 9.69
C ARG A 205 -17.22 -0.55 8.97
N ARG A 206 -16.13 0.23 9.09
CA ARG A 206 -14.83 -0.08 8.50
C ARG A 206 -14.19 -1.33 9.10
N LYS A 207 -14.10 -1.43 10.44
CA LYS A 207 -13.57 -2.64 11.13
C LYS A 207 -14.32 -3.92 10.76
N ARG A 208 -15.64 -3.83 10.53
CA ARG A 208 -16.44 -4.97 10.09
C ARG A 208 -16.11 -5.39 8.65
N ALA A 209 -15.71 -4.46 7.79
CA ALA A 209 -15.27 -4.74 6.44
C ALA A 209 -13.85 -5.36 6.42
N GLU A 210 -12.96 -4.88 7.28
CA GLU A 210 -11.58 -5.40 7.44
C GLU A 210 -11.54 -6.83 8.00
N ALA A 211 -12.46 -7.18 8.90
CA ALA A 211 -12.55 -8.52 9.51
C ALA A 211 -13.14 -9.60 8.57
N GLN A 212 -13.60 -9.23 7.38
CA GLN A 212 -14.21 -10.15 6.40
C GLN A 212 -13.28 -10.39 5.17
N ASN A 213 -12.11 -9.78 5.15
CA ASN A 213 -11.02 -10.03 4.18
C ASN A 213 -10.01 -11.01 4.78
#